data_2463afb013deba230dba5638281c7b59
#
_entry.id   2463afb013deba230dba5638281c7b59
#
_cell.length_a   1.000
_cell.length_b   1.000
_cell.length_c   1.000
_cell.angle_alpha   90.00
_cell.angle_beta   90.00
_cell.angle_gamma   90.00
#
_symmetry.space_group_name_H-M   'P 1'
#
loop_
_entity.id
_entity.type
_entity.pdbx_description
1 polymer ?
#
loop_
_entity_poly.entity_id
_entity_poly.type
_entity_poly.pdbx_seq_one_letter_code
_entity_poly.pdbx_strand_id
1 'polypeptide(L)'
;MALVTYLLWPSWGTSPSSSPARLPVSVGATLFNVPAAAVRVKIQRHSGPQERVDLSFTYPSLEPPEAPKRVGADTVEEKVQPIDRIFASIAAHHDSLAPDARVRTIYPRYLEQTSTPLDDGLMLRAFRDGTPYGGEDLFAATAAGFNARCTRDAATPGMCLAERRIDGADLTFRFPRSWLSRWREVAGALDRLTAQLRGSKG
;
A
#
# COMPACT_ATOMS: atom_id res chain seq x y z
N MET A 1 -5.52 -32.27 -53.43
CA MET A 1 -6.26 -32.12 -52.15
C MET A 1 -5.37 -31.97 -50.91
N ALA A 2 -4.05 -31.74 -51.06
CA ALA A 2 -3.12 -31.65 -49.89
C ALA A 2 -2.78 -30.18 -49.46
N LEU A 3 -3.22 -29.17 -50.21
CA LEU A 3 -2.84 -27.77 -49.94
C LEU A 3 -3.79 -27.02 -48.94
N VAL A 4 -5.00 -27.54 -48.72
CA VAL A 4 -6.01 -26.89 -47.90
C VAL A 4 -5.84 -27.21 -46.40
N THR A 5 -5.22 -28.32 -46.07
CA THR A 5 -4.98 -28.73 -44.68
C THR A 5 -3.86 -27.93 -44.00
N TYR A 6 -2.96 -27.33 -44.72
CA TYR A 6 -1.83 -26.54 -44.17
C TYR A 6 -2.26 -25.14 -43.73
N LEU A 7 -3.30 -24.59 -44.33
CA LEU A 7 -3.82 -23.23 -43.97
C LEU A 7 -4.77 -23.23 -42.80
N LEU A 8 -5.23 -24.37 -42.32
CA LEU A 8 -6.15 -24.50 -41.18
C LEU A 8 -5.49 -25.10 -39.94
N TRP A 9 -4.15 -25.28 -39.94
CA TRP A 9 -3.46 -25.71 -38.75
C TRP A 9 -3.47 -24.54 -37.75
N PRO A 10 -4.20 -24.63 -36.63
CA PRO A 10 -4.14 -23.60 -35.64
C PRO A 10 -2.71 -23.54 -35.12
N SER A 11 -1.99 -22.47 -35.44
CA SER A 11 -0.72 -22.15 -34.82
C SER A 11 -1.00 -21.80 -33.35
N TRP A 12 -1.11 -22.83 -32.54
CA TRP A 12 -1.11 -22.70 -31.09
C TRP A 12 0.32 -22.37 -30.63
N GLY A 13 0.82 -21.27 -31.14
CA GLY A 13 1.97 -20.58 -30.57
C GLY A 13 1.52 -20.01 -29.23
N THR A 14 1.59 -20.81 -28.17
CA THR A 14 1.71 -20.31 -26.83
C THR A 14 3.04 -19.58 -26.73
N SER A 15 3.10 -18.37 -27.27
CA SER A 15 4.06 -17.40 -26.78
C SER A 15 3.72 -17.23 -25.32
N PRO A 16 4.63 -17.52 -24.37
CA PRO A 16 4.43 -17.04 -23.02
C PRO A 16 4.32 -15.54 -23.16
N SER A 17 3.11 -14.99 -23.01
CA SER A 17 2.91 -13.57 -22.90
C SER A 17 3.67 -13.19 -21.63
N SER A 18 4.91 -12.74 -21.79
CA SER A 18 5.67 -12.15 -20.71
C SER A 18 4.88 -10.90 -20.32
N SER A 19 4.03 -11.05 -19.31
CA SER A 19 3.36 -9.90 -18.71
C SER A 19 4.43 -8.84 -18.45
N PRO A 20 4.24 -7.59 -18.90
CA PRO A 20 5.26 -6.58 -18.73
C PRO A 20 5.64 -6.52 -17.25
N ALA A 21 6.95 -6.47 -16.95
CA ALA A 21 7.44 -6.45 -15.58
C ALA A 21 6.86 -5.27 -14.78
N ARG A 22 6.53 -4.16 -15.49
CA ARG A 22 5.89 -2.97 -14.92
C ARG A 22 4.75 -2.49 -15.83
N LEU A 23 3.73 -1.92 -15.20
CA LEU A 23 2.53 -1.40 -15.86
C LEU A 23 2.48 0.11 -15.70
N PRO A 24 2.46 0.89 -16.79
CA PRO A 24 2.11 2.30 -16.74
C PRO A 24 0.61 2.43 -16.46
N VAL A 25 0.26 2.96 -15.29
CA VAL A 25 -1.13 3.13 -14.84
C VAL A 25 -1.38 4.60 -14.54
N SER A 26 -2.46 5.14 -15.06
CA SER A 26 -2.93 6.50 -14.79
C SER A 26 -4.01 6.44 -13.72
N VAL A 27 -3.80 7.09 -12.58
CA VAL A 27 -4.81 7.23 -11.52
C VAL A 27 -5.05 8.72 -11.29
N GLY A 28 -6.28 9.16 -11.53
CA GLY A 28 -6.55 10.59 -11.67
C GLY A 28 -5.68 11.20 -12.78
N ALA A 29 -5.03 12.33 -12.50
CA ALA A 29 -4.12 13.00 -13.43
C ALA A 29 -2.65 12.53 -13.31
N THR A 30 -2.37 11.50 -12.50
CA THR A 30 -1.00 11.08 -12.17
C THR A 30 -0.65 9.74 -12.80
N LEU A 31 0.49 9.68 -13.48
CA LEU A 31 1.03 8.46 -14.06
C LEU A 31 1.92 7.73 -13.03
N PHE A 32 1.65 6.46 -12.83
CA PHE A 32 2.43 5.54 -12.01
C PHE A 32 3.00 4.41 -12.86
N ASN A 33 4.16 3.92 -12.47
CA ASN A 33 4.80 2.77 -13.09
C ASN A 33 4.87 1.63 -12.05
N VAL A 34 3.83 0.80 -12.00
CA VAL A 34 3.66 -0.21 -10.96
C VAL A 34 4.22 -1.57 -11.38
N PRO A 35 4.92 -2.32 -10.50
CA PRO A 35 5.30 -3.70 -10.79
C PRO A 35 4.05 -4.57 -10.95
N ALA A 36 3.91 -5.28 -12.07
CA ALA A 36 2.75 -6.13 -12.34
C ALA A 36 2.56 -7.22 -11.27
N ALA A 37 3.66 -7.75 -10.75
CA ALA A 37 3.65 -8.77 -9.69
C ALA A 37 3.20 -8.22 -8.32
N ALA A 38 3.31 -6.90 -8.08
CA ALA A 38 2.83 -6.28 -6.86
C ALA A 38 1.31 -6.06 -6.85
N VAL A 39 0.65 -6.07 -8.02
CA VAL A 39 -0.80 -5.83 -8.12
C VAL A 39 -1.57 -7.01 -7.55
N ARG A 40 -2.34 -6.77 -6.49
CA ARG A 40 -3.08 -7.81 -5.73
C ARG A 40 -4.32 -8.30 -6.45
N VAL A 41 -5.03 -7.40 -7.10
CA VAL A 41 -6.33 -7.67 -7.73
C VAL A 41 -6.12 -7.93 -9.21
N LYS A 42 -6.46 -9.14 -9.69
CA LYS A 42 -6.18 -9.55 -11.07
C LYS A 42 -6.75 -8.59 -12.12
N ILE A 43 -7.96 -8.08 -11.91
CA ILE A 43 -8.60 -7.15 -12.84
C ILE A 43 -7.86 -5.81 -12.98
N GLN A 44 -7.04 -5.45 -11.99
CA GLN A 44 -6.24 -4.23 -12.01
C GLN A 44 -4.87 -4.43 -12.72
N ARG A 45 -4.55 -5.65 -13.18
CA ARG A 45 -3.27 -5.97 -13.83
C ARG A 45 -3.27 -5.61 -15.32
N HIS A 46 -3.51 -4.35 -15.61
CA HIS A 46 -3.46 -3.81 -16.96
C HIS A 46 -2.92 -2.37 -16.94
N SER A 47 -2.40 -1.92 -18.08
CA SER A 47 -1.96 -0.55 -18.30
C SER A 47 -3.16 0.37 -18.58
N GLY A 48 -2.95 1.68 -18.42
CA GLY A 48 -3.92 2.71 -18.76
C GLY A 48 -4.66 3.29 -17.57
N PRO A 49 -5.79 4.00 -17.80
CA PRO A 49 -6.54 4.67 -16.75
C PRO A 49 -7.20 3.67 -15.79
N GLN A 50 -7.07 3.95 -14.50
CA GLN A 50 -7.73 3.20 -13.42
C GLN A 50 -8.16 4.16 -12.30
N GLU A 51 -9.26 3.89 -11.63
CA GLU A 51 -9.70 4.66 -10.47
C GLU A 51 -8.88 4.31 -9.22
N ARG A 52 -8.41 3.05 -9.16
CA ARG A 52 -7.69 2.52 -8.01
C ARG A 52 -6.80 1.35 -8.42
N VAL A 53 -5.63 1.26 -7.77
CA VAL A 53 -4.74 0.10 -7.85
C VAL A 53 -4.31 -0.33 -6.46
N ASP A 54 -4.48 -1.61 -6.14
CA ASP A 54 -4.11 -2.22 -4.86
C ASP A 54 -2.85 -3.07 -5.01
N LEU A 55 -1.83 -2.74 -4.22
CA LEU A 55 -0.48 -3.29 -4.31
C LEU A 55 -0.07 -3.97 -3.00
N SER A 56 0.92 -4.83 -3.08
CA SER A 56 1.58 -5.43 -1.93
C SER A 56 3.09 -5.52 -2.16
N PHE A 57 3.87 -5.21 -1.12
CA PHE A 57 5.32 -5.25 -1.16
C PHE A 57 5.85 -5.94 0.10
N THR A 58 6.88 -6.76 -0.03
CA THR A 58 7.56 -7.38 1.11
C THR A 58 8.39 -6.32 1.85
N TYR A 59 8.39 -6.34 3.16
CA TYR A 59 9.21 -5.45 3.97
C TYR A 59 10.33 -6.26 4.65
N PRO A 60 11.57 -5.80 4.65
CA PRO A 60 12.03 -4.46 4.25
C PRO A 60 12.49 -4.31 2.79
N SER A 61 12.50 -5.37 1.97
CA SER A 61 13.05 -5.37 0.60
C SER A 61 12.31 -4.45 -0.37
N LEU A 62 11.02 -4.21 -0.14
CA LEU A 62 10.11 -3.43 -1.00
C LEU A 62 9.91 -4.04 -2.39
N GLU A 63 10.17 -5.31 -2.52
CA GLU A 63 9.92 -6.07 -3.73
C GLU A 63 8.49 -6.63 -3.77
N PRO A 64 7.95 -6.92 -4.95
CA PRO A 64 6.70 -7.65 -5.06
C PRO A 64 6.80 -8.99 -4.32
N PRO A 65 5.74 -9.43 -3.62
CA PRO A 65 5.75 -10.71 -2.94
C PRO A 65 5.90 -11.85 -3.96
N GLU A 66 6.58 -12.92 -3.57
CA GLU A 66 6.61 -14.16 -4.35
C GLU A 66 5.18 -14.68 -4.60
N ALA A 67 4.99 -15.33 -5.74
CA ALA A 67 3.72 -15.98 -6.03
C ALA A 67 3.42 -17.02 -4.92
N PRO A 68 2.16 -17.11 -4.45
CA PRO A 68 1.81 -18.07 -3.40
C PRO A 68 2.14 -19.49 -3.87
N LYS A 69 3.02 -20.16 -3.16
CA LYS A 69 3.29 -21.58 -3.36
C LYS A 69 2.03 -22.35 -2.94
N ARG A 70 1.59 -23.30 -3.77
CA ARG A 70 0.53 -24.22 -3.38
C ARG A 70 1.04 -25.05 -2.21
N VAL A 71 0.49 -24.82 -1.03
CA VAL A 71 0.72 -25.66 0.14
C VAL A 71 -0.29 -26.80 0.07
N GLY A 72 0.18 -28.05 0.14
CA GLY A 72 -0.72 -29.20 0.25
C GLY A 72 -1.51 -29.15 1.54
N ALA A 73 -2.71 -29.72 1.56
CA ALA A 73 -3.61 -29.70 2.73
C ALA A 73 -2.99 -30.29 4.01
N ASP A 74 -1.96 -31.11 3.88
CA ASP A 74 -1.30 -31.81 4.98
C ASP A 74 -0.25 -30.97 5.76
N THR A 75 0.03 -29.74 5.33
CA THR A 75 1.06 -28.86 5.93
C THR A 75 0.49 -27.57 6.51
N VAL A 76 -0.80 -27.50 6.74
CA VAL A 76 -1.41 -26.34 7.42
C VAL A 76 -1.15 -26.46 8.92
N GLU A 77 0.10 -26.26 9.35
CA GLU A 77 0.34 -25.80 10.72
C GLU A 77 -0.18 -24.37 10.82
N GLU A 78 -1.18 -24.18 11.66
CA GLU A 78 -1.86 -22.91 11.95
C GLU A 78 -0.93 -21.95 12.74
N LYS A 79 0.28 -21.72 12.21
CA LYS A 79 1.17 -20.69 12.72
C LYS A 79 0.72 -19.36 12.15
N VAL A 80 0.15 -18.53 12.99
CA VAL A 80 -0.08 -17.11 12.68
C VAL A 80 1.25 -16.51 12.23
N GLN A 81 1.44 -16.40 10.92
CA GLN A 81 2.64 -15.77 10.39
C GLN A 81 2.54 -14.26 10.62
N PRO A 82 3.59 -13.62 11.16
CA PRO A 82 3.61 -12.17 11.27
C PRO A 82 3.48 -11.54 9.88
N ILE A 83 2.75 -10.44 9.81
CA ILE A 83 2.61 -9.69 8.56
C ILE A 83 3.98 -9.08 8.24
N ASP A 84 4.55 -9.49 7.12
CA ASP A 84 5.83 -9.05 6.57
C ASP A 84 5.67 -8.09 5.37
N ARG A 85 4.49 -7.47 5.23
CA ARG A 85 4.12 -6.75 4.01
C ARG A 85 3.58 -5.36 4.28
N ILE A 86 3.93 -4.44 3.38
CA ILE A 86 3.25 -3.17 3.21
C ILE A 86 2.18 -3.35 2.14
N PHE A 87 0.94 -3.06 2.50
CA PHE A 87 -0.15 -2.95 1.53
C PHE A 87 -0.26 -1.49 1.11
N ALA A 88 -0.22 -1.24 -0.20
CA ALA A 88 -0.38 0.09 -0.74
C ALA A 88 -1.62 0.15 -1.63
N SER A 89 -2.28 1.29 -1.63
CA SER A 89 -3.38 1.57 -2.56
C SER A 89 -3.18 2.96 -3.14
N ILE A 90 -3.33 3.08 -4.43
CA ILE A 90 -3.31 4.33 -5.18
C ILE A 90 -4.74 4.56 -5.64
N ALA A 91 -5.32 5.71 -5.32
CA ALA A 91 -6.69 6.06 -5.74
C ALA A 91 -6.77 7.52 -6.18
N ALA A 92 -7.64 7.84 -7.12
CA ALA A 92 -7.94 9.21 -7.46
C ALA A 92 -8.50 9.94 -6.23
N HIS A 93 -8.02 11.17 -5.96
CA HIS A 93 -8.43 11.87 -4.73
C HIS A 93 -9.78 12.57 -4.87
N HIS A 94 -10.27 12.77 -6.10
CA HIS A 94 -11.45 13.60 -6.35
C HIS A 94 -11.37 14.93 -5.57
N ASP A 95 -12.45 15.35 -4.93
CA ASP A 95 -12.49 16.58 -4.10
C ASP A 95 -12.22 16.34 -2.62
N SER A 96 -11.62 15.18 -2.26
CA SER A 96 -11.34 14.86 -0.86
C SER A 96 -10.26 15.78 -0.28
N LEU A 97 -10.39 16.08 1.03
CA LEU A 97 -9.39 16.86 1.75
C LEU A 97 -8.04 16.11 1.78
N ALA A 98 -6.96 16.82 1.48
CA ALA A 98 -5.62 16.24 1.47
C ALA A 98 -5.27 15.59 2.84
N PRO A 99 -4.53 14.45 2.85
CA PRO A 99 -4.21 13.74 4.08
C PRO A 99 -3.53 14.62 5.15
N ASP A 100 -2.57 15.44 4.76
CA ASP A 100 -1.86 16.37 5.64
C ASP A 100 -2.79 17.49 6.18
N ALA A 101 -3.74 17.95 5.36
CA ALA A 101 -4.74 18.91 5.83
C ALA A 101 -5.70 18.25 6.83
N ARG A 102 -6.07 16.97 6.67
CA ARG A 102 -6.86 16.23 7.68
C ARG A 102 -6.14 16.14 9.01
N VAL A 103 -4.85 15.86 8.99
CA VAL A 103 -4.01 15.80 10.21
C VAL A 103 -3.99 17.16 10.92
N ARG A 104 -3.94 18.28 10.17
CA ARG A 104 -3.89 19.62 10.76
C ARG A 104 -5.24 20.19 11.19
N THR A 105 -6.33 19.83 10.51
CA THR A 105 -7.62 20.53 10.69
C THR A 105 -8.74 19.65 11.23
N ILE A 106 -8.73 18.36 10.93
CA ILE A 106 -9.80 17.43 11.31
C ILE A 106 -9.42 16.64 12.56
N TYR A 107 -8.26 15.98 12.57
CA TYR A 107 -7.87 15.10 13.67
C TYR A 107 -7.74 15.82 15.01
N PRO A 108 -7.24 17.08 15.13
CA PRO A 108 -7.15 17.77 16.41
C PRO A 108 -8.48 17.92 17.14
N ARG A 109 -9.60 17.93 16.41
CA ARG A 109 -10.96 18.00 16.98
C ARG A 109 -11.37 16.74 17.72
N TYR A 110 -10.73 15.60 17.44
CA TYR A 110 -11.07 14.27 17.94
C TYR A 110 -9.98 13.66 18.82
N LEU A 111 -8.79 14.26 18.84
CA LEU A 111 -7.67 13.78 19.66
C LEU A 111 -7.83 14.19 21.12
N GLU A 112 -7.28 13.37 22.02
CA GLU A 112 -7.06 13.76 23.41
C GLU A 112 -6.09 14.94 23.49
N GLN A 113 -6.18 15.71 24.59
CA GLN A 113 -5.27 16.84 24.81
C GLN A 113 -3.86 16.39 25.16
N THR A 114 -3.75 15.23 25.81
CA THR A 114 -2.47 14.64 26.21
C THR A 114 -1.77 14.00 25.02
N SER A 115 -0.45 14.14 24.99
CA SER A 115 0.40 13.45 24.04
C SER A 115 1.52 12.72 24.77
N THR A 116 1.85 11.53 24.33
CA THR A 116 2.92 10.71 24.91
C THR A 116 4.12 10.75 23.98
N PRO A 117 5.27 11.24 24.43
CA PRO A 117 6.50 11.14 23.66
C PRO A 117 6.96 9.67 23.63
N LEU A 118 7.40 9.24 22.47
CA LEU A 118 8.00 7.93 22.21
C LEU A 118 9.45 8.14 21.76
N ASP A 119 10.13 7.02 21.51
CA ASP A 119 11.51 7.07 21.06
C ASP A 119 11.67 7.80 19.73
N ASP A 120 12.83 8.38 19.53
CA ASP A 120 13.25 9.05 18.30
C ASP A 120 12.36 10.24 17.86
N GLY A 121 11.67 10.89 18.79
CA GLY A 121 10.85 12.06 18.51
C GLY A 121 9.49 11.74 17.89
N LEU A 122 9.05 10.48 17.95
CA LEU A 122 7.68 10.09 17.63
C LEU A 122 6.76 10.49 18.79
N MET A 123 5.60 11.07 18.47
CA MET A 123 4.56 11.43 19.44
C MET A 123 3.32 10.59 19.20
N LEU A 124 2.74 10.08 20.28
CA LEU A 124 1.46 9.38 20.25
C LEU A 124 0.37 10.26 20.85
N ARG A 125 -0.77 10.34 20.18
CA ARG A 125 -2.01 10.93 20.70
C ARG A 125 -3.18 10.01 20.45
N ALA A 126 -3.93 9.68 21.48
CA ALA A 126 -5.11 8.86 21.36
C ALA A 126 -6.27 9.66 20.73
N PHE A 127 -7.08 9.02 19.90
CA PHE A 127 -8.39 9.56 19.56
C PHE A 127 -9.38 9.25 20.68
N ARG A 128 -10.26 10.21 20.98
CA ARG A 128 -11.29 10.06 22.01
C ARG A 128 -12.30 8.98 21.61
N ASP A 129 -12.69 8.20 22.59
CA ASP A 129 -13.77 7.23 22.39
C ASP A 129 -15.09 7.94 22.07
N GLY A 130 -15.98 7.26 21.35
CA GLY A 130 -17.23 7.85 20.86
C GLY A 130 -17.06 8.81 19.66
N THR A 131 -15.86 8.94 19.10
CA THR A 131 -15.60 9.68 17.85
C THR A 131 -15.49 8.73 16.66
N PRO A 132 -15.54 9.24 15.40
CA PRO A 132 -15.35 8.41 14.21
C PRO A 132 -14.01 7.67 14.18
N TYR A 133 -13.04 8.06 15.01
CA TYR A 133 -11.70 7.48 15.12
C TYR A 133 -11.48 6.76 16.46
N GLY A 134 -12.56 6.52 17.24
CA GLY A 134 -12.48 5.79 18.49
C GLY A 134 -11.78 4.43 18.31
N GLY A 135 -10.92 4.06 19.28
CA GLY A 135 -10.11 2.84 19.18
C GLY A 135 -8.83 2.98 18.33
N GLU A 136 -8.51 4.18 17.83
CA GLU A 136 -7.28 4.47 17.10
C GLU A 136 -6.39 5.47 17.83
N ASP A 137 -5.12 5.51 17.41
CA ASP A 137 -4.12 6.47 17.87
C ASP A 137 -3.45 7.14 16.66
N LEU A 138 -3.11 8.40 16.80
CA LEU A 138 -2.29 9.14 15.86
C LEU A 138 -0.84 9.13 16.33
N PHE A 139 0.05 8.63 15.49
CA PHE A 139 1.49 8.73 15.62
C PHE A 139 2.00 9.82 14.68
N ALA A 140 2.78 10.76 15.21
CA ALA A 140 3.30 11.86 14.41
C ALA A 140 4.74 12.21 14.80
N ALA A 141 5.59 12.42 13.79
CA ALA A 141 6.92 13.01 13.92
C ALA A 141 6.98 14.22 12.97
N THR A 142 6.53 15.37 13.47
CA THR A 142 6.30 16.58 12.67
C THR A 142 7.55 17.06 11.93
N ALA A 143 8.71 17.02 12.60
CA ALA A 143 9.99 17.41 11.99
C ALA A 143 10.39 16.55 10.79
N ALA A 144 9.95 15.28 10.76
CA ALA A 144 10.20 14.34 9.67
C ALA A 144 9.03 14.25 8.66
N GLY A 145 7.95 14.99 8.86
CA GLY A 145 6.76 14.92 8.01
C GLY A 145 6.05 13.56 8.05
N PHE A 146 6.33 12.74 9.07
CA PHE A 146 5.71 11.42 9.20
C PHE A 146 4.46 11.50 10.07
N ASN A 147 3.39 10.85 9.63
CA ASN A 147 2.22 10.58 10.42
C ASN A 147 1.59 9.24 10.01
N ALA A 148 1.01 8.55 10.99
CA ALA A 148 0.26 7.33 10.79
C ALA A 148 -0.88 7.23 11.80
N ARG A 149 -2.06 6.85 11.35
CA ARG A 149 -3.21 6.54 12.19
C ARG A 149 -3.30 5.02 12.35
N CYS A 150 -3.32 4.53 13.58
CA CYS A 150 -3.22 3.11 13.84
C CYS A 150 -4.35 2.64 14.75
N THR A 151 -4.96 1.52 14.43
CA THR A 151 -5.83 0.81 15.36
C THR A 151 -5.03 0.35 16.58
N ARG A 152 -5.66 0.34 17.76
CA ARG A 152 -5.06 -0.20 18.97
C ARG A 152 -4.97 -1.72 18.88
N ASP A 153 -3.95 -2.29 19.53
CA ASP A 153 -3.86 -3.74 19.68
C ASP A 153 -5.04 -4.25 20.52
N ALA A 154 -5.67 -5.31 20.07
CA ALA A 154 -6.78 -5.98 20.74
C ALA A 154 -6.67 -7.50 20.48
N ALA A 155 -7.78 -8.19 20.20
CA ALA A 155 -7.75 -9.59 19.80
C ALA A 155 -6.92 -9.84 18.53
N THR A 156 -6.78 -8.79 17.67
CA THR A 156 -5.88 -8.79 16.51
C THR A 156 -4.84 -7.68 16.67
N PRO A 157 -3.61 -7.89 16.14
CA PRO A 157 -2.59 -6.86 16.13
C PRO A 157 -3.07 -5.61 15.38
N GLY A 158 -2.74 -4.44 15.91
CA GLY A 158 -3.08 -3.17 15.32
C GLY A 158 -2.39 -2.94 13.99
N MET A 159 -3.10 -2.25 13.10
CA MET A 159 -2.59 -1.84 11.78
C MET A 159 -2.56 -0.33 11.67
N CYS A 160 -1.51 0.18 11.08
CA CYS A 160 -1.32 1.58 10.78
C CYS A 160 -1.71 1.91 9.34
N LEU A 161 -2.15 3.14 9.17
CA LEU A 161 -2.48 3.76 7.90
C LEU A 161 -1.73 5.08 7.79
N ALA A 162 -0.79 5.15 6.84
CA ALA A 162 -0.11 6.39 6.46
C ALA A 162 -0.57 6.80 5.06
N GLU A 163 -0.82 8.08 4.87
CA GLU A 163 -1.38 8.58 3.62
C GLU A 163 -0.54 9.72 3.07
N ARG A 164 -0.46 9.80 1.74
CA ARG A 164 0.24 10.87 1.02
C ARG A 164 -0.54 11.25 -0.22
N ARG A 165 -0.58 12.53 -0.53
CA ARG A 165 -1.08 13.01 -1.81
C ARG A 165 0.06 13.25 -2.78
N ILE A 166 -0.10 12.77 -4.00
CA ILE A 166 0.81 13.00 -5.11
C ILE A 166 -0.02 13.48 -6.29
N ASP A 167 0.09 14.75 -6.59
CA ASP A 167 -0.64 15.39 -7.67
C ASP A 167 -2.16 15.05 -7.60
N GLY A 168 -2.69 14.31 -8.55
CA GLY A 168 -4.11 13.92 -8.64
C GLY A 168 -4.50 12.63 -7.93
N ALA A 169 -3.60 12.01 -7.13
CA ALA A 169 -3.87 10.72 -6.49
C ALA A 169 -3.46 10.70 -5.01
N ASP A 170 -4.17 9.92 -4.22
CA ASP A 170 -3.82 9.60 -2.83
C ASP A 170 -3.20 8.20 -2.75
N LEU A 171 -2.03 8.11 -2.12
CA LEU A 171 -1.37 6.88 -1.75
C LEU A 171 -1.69 6.56 -0.30
N THR A 172 -2.22 5.37 -0.05
CA THR A 172 -2.49 4.85 1.29
C THR A 172 -1.61 3.64 1.54
N PHE A 173 -0.83 3.67 2.61
CA PHE A 173 0.01 2.56 3.04
C PHE A 173 -0.52 1.96 4.33
N ARG A 174 -0.60 0.63 4.39
CA ARG A 174 -0.98 -0.11 5.60
C ARG A 174 0.13 -1.06 6.00
N PHE A 175 0.48 -1.05 7.28
CA PHE A 175 1.54 -1.86 7.87
C PHE A 175 1.26 -2.14 9.35
N PRO A 176 1.88 -3.17 9.97
CA PRO A 176 1.69 -3.49 11.36
C PRO A 176 2.09 -2.37 12.32
N ARG A 177 1.27 -2.11 13.35
CA ARG A 177 1.55 -1.12 14.40
C ARG A 177 2.88 -1.40 15.11
N SER A 178 3.21 -2.66 15.32
CA SER A 178 4.47 -3.08 15.96
C SER A 178 5.73 -2.57 15.26
N TRP A 179 5.65 -2.19 13.98
CA TRP A 179 6.82 -1.65 13.25
C TRP A 179 7.14 -0.21 13.66
N LEU A 180 6.26 0.48 14.35
CA LEU A 180 6.51 1.86 14.80
C LEU A 180 7.64 1.99 15.84
N SER A 181 8.06 0.89 16.47
CA SER A 181 9.31 0.90 17.25
C SER A 181 10.55 1.26 16.41
N ARG A 182 10.47 1.09 15.09
CA ARG A 182 11.47 1.49 14.10
C ARG A 182 10.86 2.41 13.04
N TRP A 183 10.06 3.36 13.48
CA TRP A 183 9.27 4.22 12.61
C TRP A 183 10.08 4.94 11.53
N ARG A 184 11.35 5.29 11.79
CA ARG A 184 12.22 5.95 10.80
C ARG A 184 12.52 5.05 9.61
N GLU A 185 12.73 3.75 9.85
CA GLU A 185 12.95 2.77 8.79
C GLU A 185 11.67 2.59 7.96
N VAL A 186 10.51 2.55 8.64
CA VAL A 186 9.20 2.48 7.96
C VAL A 186 8.97 3.73 7.13
N ALA A 187 9.16 4.93 7.69
CA ALA A 187 9.01 6.18 6.96
C ALA A 187 9.88 6.21 5.70
N GLY A 188 11.17 5.85 5.83
CA GLY A 188 12.09 5.74 4.70
C GLY A 188 11.65 4.69 3.67
N ALA A 189 11.05 3.57 4.10
CA ALA A 189 10.50 2.58 3.19
C ALA A 189 9.31 3.13 2.39
N LEU A 190 8.41 3.87 3.05
CA LEU A 190 7.27 4.51 2.37
C LEU A 190 7.73 5.59 1.38
N ASP A 191 8.81 6.33 1.71
CA ASP A 191 9.42 7.31 0.79
C ASP A 191 9.99 6.63 -0.45
N ARG A 192 10.75 5.55 -0.27
CA ARG A 192 11.30 4.76 -1.39
C ARG A 192 10.20 4.17 -2.26
N LEU A 193 9.16 3.56 -1.68
CA LEU A 193 8.02 3.03 -2.43
C LEU A 193 7.32 4.12 -3.24
N THR A 194 7.10 5.27 -2.62
CA THR A 194 6.51 6.43 -3.28
C THR A 194 7.32 6.86 -4.52
N ALA A 195 8.64 6.92 -4.37
CA ALA A 195 9.55 7.27 -5.46
C ALA A 195 9.56 6.19 -6.57
N GLN A 196 9.61 4.90 -6.20
CA GLN A 196 9.57 3.78 -7.15
C GLN A 196 8.29 3.74 -7.98
N LEU A 197 7.16 4.08 -7.37
CA LEU A 197 5.85 4.04 -8.03
C LEU A 197 5.63 5.21 -8.97
N ARG A 198 6.20 6.39 -8.68
CA ARG A 198 6.10 7.56 -9.57
C ARG A 198 6.77 7.35 -10.93
N GLY A 199 7.74 6.45 -11.03
CA GLY A 199 8.60 6.37 -12.21
C GLY A 199 9.54 7.57 -12.34
N SER A 200 10.66 7.41 -13.02
CA SER A 200 11.47 8.55 -13.43
C SER A 200 10.66 9.36 -14.46
N LYS A 201 10.49 10.67 -14.23
CA LYS A 201 10.16 11.57 -15.32
C LYS A 201 11.32 11.45 -16.31
N GLY A 202 11.07 10.80 -17.46
CA GLY A 202 12.00 10.78 -18.57
C GLY A 202 12.19 12.18 -19.14
#